data_3b42f835ec82c71688011312e079a7d7
#
_entry.id   3b42f835ec82c71688011312e079a7d7
#
_cell.length_a   1.000
_cell.length_b   1.000
_cell.length_c   1.000
_cell.angle_alpha   90.00
_cell.angle_beta   90.00
_cell.angle_gamma   90.00
#
_symmetry.space_group_name_H-M   'P 1'
#
loop_
_entity.id
_entity.type
_entity.pdbx_description
1 polymer ?
#
loop_
_entity_poly.entity_id
_entity_poly.type
_entity_poly.pdbx_seq_one_letter_code
_entity_poly.pdbx_strand_id
1 'polypeptide(L)'
;MGDAERLRFHDCFQCAKCSAGCPVVSFMDYKPHQVIQMVNLGMAGRLLSSRTIWVCASCYTCSTRCPNDVDVAKVMDWLRQTAIKEKAVPAEREVALFHEAFLGSVRAFGRVHELSLMARYKVAAKRYLDDMRLGWKMFAKGKLRLLPARVRERKEITRLFAEHRVRP
;
A
#
# COMPACT_ATOMS: atom_id res chain seq x y z
N MET A 1 -5.35 3.56 19.82
CA MET A 1 -6.20 2.39 20.17
C MET A 1 -7.57 2.42 19.50
N GLY A 2 -8.19 3.57 19.23
CA GLY A 2 -9.56 3.65 18.68
C GLY A 2 -9.80 3.07 17.26
N ASP A 3 -8.80 2.95 16.41
CA ASP A 3 -9.01 2.44 15.04
C ASP A 3 -8.99 0.91 14.96
N ALA A 4 -8.26 0.24 15.86
CA ALA A 4 -8.17 -1.23 15.88
C ALA A 4 -9.50 -1.87 16.34
N GLU A 5 -10.22 -1.27 17.28
CA GLU A 5 -11.51 -1.78 17.78
C GLU A 5 -12.59 -1.83 16.71
N ARG A 6 -12.53 -0.94 15.72
CA ARG A 6 -13.49 -0.90 14.59
C ARG A 6 -13.29 -2.01 13.56
N LEU A 7 -12.17 -2.73 13.64
CA LEU A 7 -11.78 -3.70 12.60
C LEU A 7 -12.36 -5.10 12.81
N ARG A 8 -13.12 -5.34 13.89
CA ARG A 8 -13.83 -6.61 14.20
C ARG A 8 -12.97 -7.89 14.03
N PHE A 9 -11.64 -7.78 14.16
CA PHE A 9 -10.74 -8.94 13.96
C PHE A 9 -10.93 -10.03 15.00
N HIS A 10 -11.53 -9.71 16.17
CA HIS A 10 -11.88 -10.67 17.22
C HIS A 10 -12.97 -11.67 16.77
N ASP A 11 -13.80 -11.31 15.79
CA ASP A 11 -14.88 -12.17 15.28
C ASP A 11 -14.36 -13.28 14.35
N CYS A 12 -13.05 -13.36 14.13
CA CYS A 12 -12.45 -14.33 13.23
C CYS A 12 -12.40 -15.75 13.82
N PHE A 13 -13.10 -16.71 13.20
CA PHE A 13 -13.05 -18.12 13.59
C PHE A 13 -12.06 -18.97 12.76
N GLN A 14 -11.10 -18.35 12.10
CA GLN A 14 -9.97 -19.00 11.42
C GLN A 14 -10.33 -20.00 10.30
N CYS A 15 -11.40 -19.76 9.55
CA CYS A 15 -11.85 -20.64 8.44
C CYS A 15 -10.94 -20.63 7.21
N ALA A 16 -9.94 -19.79 7.16
CA ALA A 16 -8.95 -19.65 6.09
C ALA A 16 -9.48 -19.27 4.69
N LYS A 17 -10.78 -18.96 4.50
CA LYS A 17 -11.36 -18.53 3.20
C LYS A 17 -10.69 -17.32 2.61
N CYS A 18 -10.29 -16.36 3.45
CA CYS A 18 -9.53 -15.16 3.05
C CYS A 18 -8.17 -15.52 2.43
N SER A 19 -7.49 -16.56 2.95
CA SER A 19 -6.20 -17.00 2.44
C SER A 19 -6.32 -17.84 1.17
N ALA A 20 -7.33 -18.70 1.10
CA ALA A 20 -7.59 -19.51 -0.09
C ALA A 20 -7.93 -18.67 -1.33
N GLY A 21 -8.46 -17.44 -1.14
CA GLY A 21 -8.80 -16.53 -2.23
C GLY A 21 -7.79 -15.43 -2.50
N CYS A 22 -6.67 -15.38 -1.77
CA CYS A 22 -5.71 -14.30 -1.92
C CYS A 22 -4.80 -14.54 -3.13
N PRO A 23 -4.77 -13.62 -4.13
CA PRO A 23 -3.97 -13.80 -5.36
C PRO A 23 -2.46 -13.73 -5.12
N VAL A 24 -2.02 -13.16 -4.00
CA VAL A 24 -0.60 -12.96 -3.67
C VAL A 24 -0.15 -13.77 -2.46
N VAL A 25 -0.94 -14.74 -2.01
CA VAL A 25 -0.66 -15.51 -0.79
C VAL A 25 0.68 -16.26 -0.82
N SER A 26 1.13 -16.68 -1.99
CA SER A 26 2.41 -17.37 -2.18
C SER A 26 3.65 -16.51 -1.92
N PHE A 27 3.48 -15.19 -1.95
CA PHE A 27 4.56 -14.21 -1.71
C PHE A 27 4.55 -13.66 -0.28
N MET A 28 3.59 -14.08 0.54
CA MET A 28 3.42 -13.60 1.92
C MET A 28 4.14 -14.52 2.92
N ASP A 29 4.78 -13.91 3.93
CA ASP A 29 5.36 -14.65 5.07
C ASP A 29 4.26 -15.25 5.95
N TYR A 30 3.18 -14.49 6.15
CA TYR A 30 2.00 -14.89 6.91
C TYR A 30 0.75 -14.77 6.04
N LYS A 31 -0.03 -15.84 5.98
CA LYS A 31 -1.29 -15.86 5.23
C LYS A 31 -2.33 -14.93 5.89
N PRO A 32 -3.31 -14.38 5.15
CA PRO A 32 -4.30 -13.46 5.69
C PRO A 32 -4.98 -13.90 6.99
N HIS A 33 -5.40 -15.17 7.12
CA HIS A 33 -6.00 -15.67 8.37
C HIS A 33 -5.00 -15.71 9.54
N GLN A 34 -3.72 -15.99 9.26
CA GLN A 34 -2.67 -15.97 10.29
C GLN A 34 -2.39 -14.55 10.76
N VAL A 35 -2.43 -13.56 9.88
CA VAL A 35 -2.32 -12.14 10.25
C VAL A 35 -3.40 -11.78 11.26
N ILE A 36 -4.66 -12.12 11.00
CA ILE A 36 -5.76 -11.85 11.94
C ILE A 36 -5.52 -12.54 13.27
N GLN A 37 -5.08 -13.80 13.26
CA GLN A 37 -4.76 -14.53 14.48
C GLN A 37 -3.63 -13.87 15.28
N MET A 38 -2.56 -13.46 14.60
CA MET A 38 -1.44 -12.78 15.26
C MET A 38 -1.85 -11.43 15.87
N VAL A 39 -2.72 -10.67 15.19
CA VAL A 39 -3.27 -9.42 15.75
C VAL A 39 -4.10 -9.72 17.01
N ASN A 40 -4.96 -10.76 16.98
CA ASN A 40 -5.75 -11.19 18.14
C ASN A 40 -4.89 -11.61 19.34
N LEU A 41 -3.74 -12.20 19.06
CA LEU A 41 -2.78 -12.62 20.09
C LEU A 41 -1.85 -11.50 20.56
N GLY A 42 -2.05 -10.25 20.11
CA GLY A 42 -1.18 -9.12 20.46
C GLY A 42 0.19 -9.14 19.80
N MET A 43 0.41 -10.00 18.79
CA MET A 43 1.69 -10.17 18.09
C MET A 43 1.83 -9.23 16.88
N ALA A 44 1.10 -8.13 16.83
CA ALA A 44 1.10 -7.18 15.71
C ALA A 44 2.52 -6.65 15.40
N GLY A 45 3.36 -6.44 16.40
CA GLY A 45 4.75 -5.98 16.22
C GLY A 45 5.57 -6.84 15.25
N ARG A 46 5.37 -8.18 15.24
CA ARG A 46 6.05 -9.09 14.31
C ARG A 46 5.58 -8.90 12.86
N LEU A 47 4.36 -8.43 12.66
CA LEU A 47 3.79 -8.19 11.34
C LEU A 47 4.32 -6.92 10.70
N LEU A 48 4.73 -5.93 11.51
CA LEU A 48 5.20 -4.63 11.01
C LEU A 48 6.47 -4.75 10.15
N SER A 49 7.33 -5.73 10.44
CA SER A 49 8.55 -6.02 9.68
C SER A 49 8.38 -7.15 8.65
N SER A 50 7.16 -7.70 8.48
CA SER A 50 6.91 -8.78 7.53
C SER A 50 6.69 -8.27 6.10
N ARG A 51 6.97 -9.14 5.11
CA ARG A 51 6.65 -8.86 3.69
C ARG A 51 5.15 -8.79 3.45
N THR A 52 4.36 -9.54 4.24
CA THR A 52 2.93 -9.72 4.06
C THR A 52 2.18 -8.41 3.89
N ILE A 53 2.42 -7.43 4.78
CA ILE A 53 1.72 -6.14 4.74
C ILE A 53 2.10 -5.30 3.52
N TRP A 54 3.30 -5.48 2.96
CA TRP A 54 3.79 -4.73 1.80
C TRP A 54 3.40 -5.39 0.47
N VAL A 55 3.36 -6.71 0.41
CA VAL A 55 2.94 -7.47 -0.78
C VAL A 55 1.42 -7.44 -0.97
N CYS A 56 0.65 -7.13 0.06
CA CYS A 56 -0.81 -7.06 -0.03
C CYS A 56 -1.27 -6.04 -1.09
N ALA A 57 -1.95 -6.52 -2.12
CA ALA A 57 -2.45 -5.71 -3.23
C ALA A 57 -3.72 -4.89 -2.91
N SER A 58 -4.20 -4.93 -1.67
CA SER A 58 -5.44 -4.24 -1.22
C SER A 58 -6.66 -4.50 -2.14
N CYS A 59 -6.77 -5.71 -2.68
CA CYS A 59 -7.82 -6.09 -3.64
C CYS A 59 -9.17 -6.42 -2.98
N TYR A 60 -9.26 -6.41 -1.65
CA TYR A 60 -10.46 -6.68 -0.84
C TYR A 60 -11.09 -8.07 -1.01
N THR A 61 -10.55 -8.97 -1.82
CA THR A 61 -11.07 -10.33 -1.99
C THR A 61 -11.20 -11.09 -0.66
N CYS A 62 -10.26 -10.89 0.27
CA CYS A 62 -10.29 -11.50 1.60
C CYS A 62 -11.46 -10.99 2.45
N SER A 63 -11.74 -9.68 2.43
CA SER A 63 -12.86 -9.07 3.17
C SER A 63 -14.20 -9.53 2.60
N THR A 64 -14.36 -9.50 1.26
CA THR A 64 -15.60 -9.94 0.59
C THR A 64 -15.95 -11.41 0.84
N ARG A 65 -14.92 -12.27 1.03
CA ARG A 65 -15.12 -13.70 1.28
C ARG A 65 -15.30 -14.06 2.75
N CYS A 66 -15.16 -13.10 3.65
CA CYS A 66 -15.25 -13.39 5.08
C CYS A 66 -16.70 -13.62 5.50
N PRO A 67 -17.04 -14.81 6.08
CA PRO A 67 -18.40 -15.08 6.53
C PRO A 67 -18.79 -14.31 7.80
N ASN A 68 -17.80 -13.78 8.53
CA ASN A 68 -18.01 -12.98 9.75
C ASN A 68 -17.76 -11.49 9.53
N ASP A 69 -17.74 -11.03 8.28
CA ASP A 69 -17.55 -9.62 7.92
C ASP A 69 -16.29 -8.97 8.52
N VAL A 70 -15.24 -9.78 8.78
CA VAL A 70 -13.95 -9.25 9.19
C VAL A 70 -13.29 -8.58 7.99
N ASP A 71 -13.02 -7.28 8.10
CA ASP A 71 -12.34 -6.53 7.03
C ASP A 71 -10.82 -6.72 7.09
N VAL A 72 -10.38 -7.88 6.57
CA VAL A 72 -8.96 -8.28 6.57
C VAL A 72 -8.10 -7.28 5.79
N ALA A 73 -8.63 -6.69 4.72
CA ALA A 73 -7.90 -5.71 3.93
C ALA A 73 -7.62 -4.43 4.72
N LYS A 74 -8.58 -3.95 5.52
CA LYS A 74 -8.38 -2.82 6.44
C LYS A 74 -7.39 -3.14 7.55
N VAL A 75 -7.38 -4.38 8.07
CA VAL A 75 -6.37 -4.80 9.04
C VAL A 75 -4.97 -4.72 8.44
N MET A 76 -4.78 -5.17 7.18
CA MET A 76 -3.50 -5.05 6.48
C MET A 76 -3.08 -3.59 6.29
N ASP A 77 -4.02 -2.72 5.96
CA ASP A 77 -3.76 -1.29 5.79
C ASP A 77 -3.42 -0.61 7.12
N TRP A 78 -4.15 -0.93 8.18
CA TRP A 78 -3.85 -0.46 9.54
C TRP A 78 -2.43 -0.87 9.99
N LEU A 79 -2.03 -2.12 9.75
CA LEU A 79 -0.68 -2.61 10.05
C LEU A 79 0.38 -1.83 9.26
N ARG A 80 0.14 -1.57 7.98
CA ARG A 80 1.04 -0.79 7.11
C ARG A 80 1.19 0.65 7.61
N GLN A 81 0.09 1.30 7.97
CA GLN A 81 0.11 2.64 8.56
C GLN A 81 0.85 2.66 9.90
N THR A 82 0.66 1.63 10.73
CA THR A 82 1.36 1.49 12.01
C THR A 82 2.85 1.30 11.78
N ALA A 83 3.26 0.46 10.83
CA ALA A 83 4.67 0.27 10.48
C ALA A 83 5.35 1.60 10.07
N ILE A 84 4.64 2.43 9.28
CA ILE A 84 5.15 3.75 8.87
C ILE A 84 5.25 4.69 10.10
N LYS A 85 4.24 4.72 10.97
CA LYS A 85 4.23 5.56 12.19
C LYS A 85 5.36 5.18 13.15
N GLU A 86 5.59 3.90 13.33
CA GLU A 86 6.64 3.35 14.22
C GLU A 86 8.01 3.30 13.55
N LYS A 87 8.12 3.75 12.29
CA LYS A 87 9.37 3.72 11.51
C LYS A 87 9.98 2.31 11.41
N ALA A 88 9.14 1.29 11.39
CA ALA A 88 9.60 -0.08 11.19
C ALA A 88 10.29 -0.21 9.83
N VAL A 89 11.37 -0.98 9.77
CA VAL A 89 12.09 -1.20 8.51
C VAL A 89 11.22 -2.06 7.59
N PRO A 90 10.81 -1.55 6.42
CA PRO A 90 9.98 -2.32 5.49
C PRO A 90 10.76 -3.52 4.95
N ALA A 91 10.18 -4.73 5.03
CA ALA A 91 10.75 -5.92 4.40
C ALA A 91 10.87 -5.78 2.88
N GLU A 92 9.93 -5.06 2.27
CA GLU A 92 9.92 -4.71 0.85
C GLU A 92 10.13 -3.20 0.68
N ARG A 93 11.39 -2.76 0.82
CA ARG A 93 11.75 -1.34 0.74
C ARG A 93 11.31 -0.68 -0.57
N GLU A 94 11.44 -1.37 -1.70
CA GLU A 94 11.08 -0.82 -3.01
C GLU A 94 9.57 -0.56 -3.11
N VAL A 95 8.73 -1.43 -2.53
CA VAL A 95 7.28 -1.24 -2.48
C VAL A 95 6.92 -0.03 -1.63
N ALA A 96 7.56 0.12 -0.47
CA ALA A 96 7.33 1.28 0.40
C ALA A 96 7.71 2.61 -0.30
N LEU A 97 8.87 2.64 -0.97
CA LEU A 97 9.33 3.80 -1.75
C LEU A 97 8.40 4.11 -2.92
N PHE A 98 7.85 3.07 -3.58
CA PHE A 98 6.87 3.26 -4.64
C PHE A 98 5.59 3.90 -4.12
N HIS A 99 5.06 3.43 -2.97
CA HIS A 99 3.87 4.03 -2.34
C HIS A 99 4.11 5.49 -1.97
N GLU A 100 5.27 5.82 -1.40
CA GLU A 100 5.64 7.19 -1.07
C GLU A 100 5.72 8.08 -2.31
N ALA A 101 6.39 7.62 -3.37
CA ALA A 101 6.48 8.34 -4.63
C ALA A 101 5.11 8.55 -5.28
N PHE A 102 4.23 7.52 -5.21
CA PHE A 102 2.87 7.58 -5.73
C PHE A 102 2.03 8.64 -5.01
N LEU A 103 1.97 8.58 -3.68
CA LEU A 103 1.24 9.55 -2.86
C LEU A 103 1.81 10.96 -3.03
N GLY A 104 3.13 11.09 -3.11
CA GLY A 104 3.79 12.36 -3.39
C GLY A 104 3.41 12.96 -4.75
N SER A 105 3.23 12.11 -5.78
CA SER A 105 2.75 12.56 -7.10
C SER A 105 1.29 13.02 -7.02
N VAL A 106 0.41 12.27 -6.35
CA VAL A 106 -1.01 12.64 -6.16
C VAL A 106 -1.14 13.94 -5.36
N ARG A 107 -0.38 14.10 -4.29
CA ARG A 107 -0.36 15.34 -3.49
C ARG A 107 0.07 16.56 -4.32
N ALA A 108 1.10 16.39 -5.17
CA ALA A 108 1.66 17.49 -5.96
C ALA A 108 0.75 17.93 -7.12
N PHE A 109 0.08 16.97 -7.80
CA PHE A 109 -0.63 17.22 -9.04
C PHE A 109 -2.15 16.99 -8.94
N GLY A 110 -2.64 16.42 -7.82
CA GLY A 110 -4.03 16.02 -7.64
C GLY A 110 -4.37 14.67 -8.28
N ARG A 111 -3.45 14.11 -9.07
CA ARG A 111 -3.52 12.80 -9.71
C ARG A 111 -2.13 12.26 -9.96
N VAL A 112 -2.02 11.00 -10.29
CA VAL A 112 -0.76 10.40 -10.68
C VAL A 112 -0.27 11.03 -11.99
N HIS A 113 1.01 11.42 -11.98
CA HIS A 113 1.74 11.83 -13.18
C HIS A 113 2.91 10.85 -13.37
N GLU A 114 2.84 10.06 -14.41
CA GLU A 114 3.70 8.87 -14.60
C GLU A 114 5.19 9.21 -14.61
N LEU A 115 5.58 10.30 -15.31
CA LEU A 115 6.99 10.71 -15.35
C LEU A 115 7.51 11.15 -13.99
N SER A 116 6.71 11.94 -13.24
CA SER A 116 7.13 12.40 -11.91
C SER A 116 7.20 11.26 -10.91
N LEU A 117 6.26 10.30 -11.02
CA LEU A 117 6.27 9.07 -10.22
C LEU A 117 7.54 8.27 -10.47
N MET A 118 7.83 7.98 -11.75
CA MET A 118 9.02 7.21 -12.14
C MET A 118 10.31 7.92 -11.74
N ALA A 119 10.40 9.23 -11.94
CA ALA A 119 11.58 10.00 -11.56
C ALA A 119 11.80 9.94 -10.03
N ARG A 120 10.77 10.21 -9.22
CA ARG A 120 10.85 10.16 -7.76
C ARG A 120 11.22 8.76 -7.27
N TYR A 121 10.57 7.72 -7.80
CA TYR A 121 10.85 6.34 -7.43
C TYR A 121 12.30 5.94 -7.77
N LYS A 122 12.76 6.22 -9.00
CA LYS A 122 14.13 5.87 -9.42
C LYS A 122 15.20 6.60 -8.61
N VAL A 123 14.95 7.87 -8.26
CA VAL A 123 15.83 8.64 -7.37
C VAL A 123 15.87 8.01 -5.98
N ALA A 124 14.72 7.70 -5.39
CA ALA A 124 14.62 7.12 -4.05
C ALA A 124 15.20 5.70 -3.97
N ALA A 125 14.98 4.89 -5.02
CA ALA A 125 15.50 3.53 -5.14
C ALA A 125 16.98 3.46 -5.57
N LYS A 126 17.60 4.60 -5.96
CA LYS A 126 18.96 4.70 -6.53
C LYS A 126 19.18 3.85 -7.79
N ARG A 127 18.13 3.65 -8.59
CA ARG A 127 18.13 2.81 -9.81
C ARG A 127 17.96 3.66 -11.07
N TYR A 128 18.88 4.59 -11.30
CA TYR A 128 18.76 5.62 -12.34
C TYR A 128 18.78 5.06 -13.77
N LEU A 129 19.54 3.99 -14.00
CA LEU A 129 19.78 3.46 -15.35
C LEU A 129 18.87 2.30 -15.74
N ASP A 130 18.14 1.74 -14.78
CA ASP A 130 17.23 0.64 -15.04
C ASP A 130 16.10 1.11 -15.98
N ASP A 131 15.76 0.29 -16.96
CA ASP A 131 14.68 0.50 -17.92
C ASP A 131 14.79 1.76 -18.82
N MET A 132 15.94 2.41 -18.90
CA MET A 132 16.13 3.59 -19.78
C MET A 132 15.75 3.28 -21.24
N ARG A 133 16.11 2.08 -21.74
CA ARG A 133 15.74 1.65 -23.09
C ARG A 133 14.22 1.52 -23.27
N LEU A 134 13.52 1.03 -22.24
CA LEU A 134 12.06 0.93 -22.24
C LEU A 134 11.43 2.32 -22.16
N GLY A 135 11.93 3.18 -21.27
CA GLY A 135 11.49 4.57 -21.13
C GLY A 135 11.61 5.35 -22.43
N TRP A 136 12.74 5.21 -23.14
CA TRP A 136 12.95 5.82 -24.44
C TRP A 136 11.93 5.32 -25.49
N LYS A 137 11.68 4.00 -25.54
CA LYS A 137 10.67 3.43 -26.46
C LYS A 137 9.26 3.95 -26.15
N MET A 138 8.91 4.10 -24.87
CA MET A 138 7.62 4.65 -24.47
C MET A 138 7.48 6.13 -24.83
N PHE A 139 8.56 6.89 -24.66
CA PHE A 139 8.63 8.29 -25.04
C PHE A 139 8.49 8.47 -26.56
N ALA A 140 9.25 7.73 -27.35
CA ALA A 140 9.18 7.76 -28.83
C ALA A 140 7.78 7.39 -29.38
N LYS A 141 7.05 6.54 -28.64
CA LYS A 141 5.66 6.17 -29.00
C LYS A 141 4.61 7.16 -28.46
N GLY A 142 4.99 8.30 -27.90
CA GLY A 142 4.08 9.30 -27.36
C GLY A 142 3.23 8.84 -26.16
N LYS A 143 3.62 7.74 -25.49
CA LYS A 143 2.86 7.17 -24.36
C LYS A 143 3.12 7.89 -23.03
N LEU A 144 4.20 8.70 -22.95
CA LEU A 144 4.55 9.46 -21.76
C LEU A 144 4.12 10.92 -21.93
N ARG A 145 3.20 11.36 -21.10
CA ARG A 145 2.82 12.78 -21.05
C ARG A 145 3.86 13.56 -20.26
N LEU A 146 4.51 14.54 -20.91
CA LEU A 146 5.52 15.39 -20.28
C LEU A 146 4.92 16.37 -19.27
N LEU A 147 3.72 16.87 -19.55
CA LEU A 147 3.05 17.84 -18.69
C LEU A 147 1.94 17.16 -17.86
N PRO A 148 1.89 17.45 -16.54
CA PRO A 148 0.82 16.93 -15.70
C PRO A 148 -0.52 17.52 -16.13
N ALA A 149 -1.55 16.66 -16.25
CA ALA A 149 -2.90 17.13 -16.47
C ALA A 149 -3.39 17.91 -15.25
N ARG A 150 -3.99 19.07 -15.46
CA ARG A 150 -4.54 19.89 -14.37
C ARG A 150 -5.83 19.24 -13.85
N VAL A 151 -5.93 19.14 -12.53
CA VAL A 151 -7.15 18.72 -11.82
C VAL A 151 -7.82 19.97 -11.24
N ARG A 152 -9.12 20.12 -11.47
CA ARG A 152 -9.89 21.28 -10.99
C ARG A 152 -9.81 21.43 -9.47
N GLU A 153 -9.98 20.32 -8.76
CA GLU A 153 -10.08 20.26 -7.28
C GLU A 153 -8.73 19.97 -6.59
N ARG A 154 -7.60 20.42 -7.17
CA ARG A 154 -6.26 20.18 -6.58
C ARG A 154 -6.13 20.68 -5.14
N LYS A 155 -6.74 21.83 -4.82
CA LYS A 155 -6.69 22.43 -3.47
C LYS A 155 -7.37 21.52 -2.44
N GLU A 156 -8.51 20.92 -2.80
CA GLU A 156 -9.23 19.98 -1.95
C GLU A 156 -8.41 18.72 -1.67
N ILE A 157 -7.79 18.13 -2.69
CA ILE A 157 -6.89 16.98 -2.53
C ILE A 157 -5.74 17.33 -1.58
N THR A 158 -5.10 18.49 -1.75
CA THR A 158 -4.02 18.93 -0.86
C THR A 158 -4.52 19.09 0.59
N ARG A 159 -5.76 19.58 0.77
CA ARG A 159 -6.40 19.71 2.08
C ARG A 159 -6.64 18.36 2.72
N LEU A 160 -7.17 17.37 1.98
CA LEU A 160 -7.35 15.99 2.47
C LEU A 160 -6.03 15.38 2.97
N PHE A 161 -4.93 15.59 2.26
CA PHE A 161 -3.60 15.13 2.72
C PHE A 161 -3.16 15.81 4.02
N ALA A 162 -3.51 17.08 4.23
CA ALA A 162 -3.18 17.81 5.45
C ALA A 162 -4.06 17.35 6.63
N GLU A 163 -5.37 17.20 6.42
CA GLU A 163 -6.34 16.80 7.44
C GLU A 163 -6.08 15.37 7.96
N HIS A 164 -5.78 14.44 7.06
CA HIS A 164 -5.53 13.04 7.42
C HIS A 164 -4.06 12.75 7.78
N ARG A 165 -3.20 13.75 7.85
CA ARG A 165 -1.75 13.62 8.13
C ARG A 165 -1.08 12.52 7.29
N VAL A 166 -1.56 12.32 6.07
CA VAL A 166 -0.95 11.38 5.14
C VAL A 166 0.44 11.91 4.77
N ARG A 167 1.48 11.30 5.31
CA ARG A 167 2.85 11.58 4.87
C ARG A 167 3.09 10.80 3.58
N PRO A 168 3.60 11.48 2.55
CA PRO A 168 4.06 10.79 1.34
C PRO A 168 5.30 9.96 1.65
#